data_6acce284379fd9f608bc6c82dc240d7c
#
_entry.id   6acce284379fd9f608bc6c82dc240d7c
#
_cell.length_a   1.000
_cell.length_b   1.000
_cell.length_c   1.000
_cell.angle_alpha   90.00
_cell.angle_beta   90.00
_cell.angle_gamma   90.00
#
_symmetry.space_group_name_H-M   'P 1'
#
loop_
_entity.id
_entity.type
_entity.pdbx_description
1 polymer ?
#
loop_
_entity_poly.entity_id
_entity_poly.type
_entity_poly.pdbx_seq_one_letter_code
_entity_poly.pdbx_strand_id
1 'polypeptide(L)'
;MDKKIRILVIPSDKYGCGKFRSVDPHVYIAEHYKDEFDVEITYSLEQENLEQYLRKFDIIHIHKCLDKECKVIELAKFLGIKVIVDVDDHYKLGDDHPMSLTAKKERWHEPIIKSLELADCVTTTTPIYANILKKHNKNVIVFPNAIDPSEAQFAVPKTKSDKLRVGIICGSSHLKDIELLGNFASQINLDDVQIVLCGFDTNGTRTIYNTSTSEVTRRPILPQESVWYEYEKIVTNNYKNVTQEHKDFLMKFIKGMDDNLFPNDAYRRMWTRDISKYATHYANVDVLIAPLKENDFNSVKSPLKVAECGFTHTAFIGQNFGPYSFGLTPMIEKGGKINENGNALLVETSKNHKQWAKYINKLAADRDMLKKLQDNLYEYVKDKYSLSHVCEDRVKVYKSLVAED
;
A
#
# COMPACT_ATOMS: atom_id res chain seq x y z
N MET A 1 -14.54 36.95 -10.99
CA MET A 1 -14.11 35.57 -10.79
C MET A 1 -13.26 35.58 -9.53
N ASP A 2 -13.61 34.78 -8.57
CA ASP A 2 -12.81 34.65 -7.35
C ASP A 2 -11.43 34.12 -7.72
N LYS A 3 -10.40 34.55 -7.00
CA LYS A 3 -9.01 34.13 -7.23
C LYS A 3 -8.92 32.63 -6.96
N LYS A 4 -8.38 31.85 -7.91
CA LYS A 4 -8.13 30.42 -7.71
C LYS A 4 -7.11 30.21 -6.59
N ILE A 5 -7.32 29.16 -5.78
CA ILE A 5 -6.35 28.69 -4.81
C ILE A 5 -5.23 27.93 -5.54
N ARG A 6 -3.99 28.40 -5.39
CA ARG A 6 -2.82 27.78 -6.04
C ARG A 6 -2.10 26.86 -5.08
N ILE A 7 -1.95 25.61 -5.48
CA ILE A 7 -1.37 24.56 -4.66
C ILE A 7 -0.09 24.03 -5.31
N LEU A 8 1.02 24.05 -4.57
CA LEU A 8 2.23 23.33 -4.91
C LEU A 8 2.23 21.97 -4.19
N VAL A 9 2.38 20.90 -4.96
CA VAL A 9 2.41 19.53 -4.45
C VAL A 9 3.78 18.93 -4.64
N ILE A 10 4.35 18.40 -3.55
CA ILE A 10 5.69 17.80 -3.52
C ILE A 10 5.54 16.34 -3.06
N PRO A 11 5.43 15.38 -4.00
CA PRO A 11 5.40 13.95 -3.68
C PRO A 11 6.76 13.46 -3.21
N SER A 12 6.79 12.48 -2.29
CA SER A 12 8.04 11.85 -1.83
C SER A 12 8.69 10.97 -2.89
N ASP A 13 7.90 10.42 -3.78
CA ASP A 13 8.34 9.44 -4.78
C ASP A 13 7.39 9.37 -5.98
N LYS A 14 7.80 8.63 -7.01
CA LYS A 14 7.02 8.35 -8.22
C LYS A 14 6.32 6.99 -8.17
N TYR A 15 6.26 6.37 -6.99
CA TYR A 15 5.70 5.04 -6.77
C TYR A 15 4.37 5.11 -6.00
N GLY A 16 3.99 4.01 -5.36
CA GLY A 16 2.69 3.87 -4.72
C GLY A 16 2.35 4.95 -3.70
N CYS A 17 3.27 5.30 -2.81
CA CYS A 17 3.00 6.30 -1.79
C CYS A 17 2.76 7.68 -2.43
N GLY A 18 3.66 8.15 -3.27
CA GLY A 18 3.52 9.42 -3.98
C GLY A 18 2.27 9.47 -4.86
N LYS A 19 1.95 8.36 -5.58
CA LYS A 19 0.74 8.26 -6.40
C LYS A 19 -0.52 8.49 -5.56
N PHE A 20 -0.79 7.64 -4.59
CA PHE A 20 -2.06 7.65 -3.86
C PHE A 20 -2.20 8.81 -2.87
N ARG A 21 -1.07 9.34 -2.34
CA ARG A 21 -1.13 10.43 -1.36
C ARG A 21 -1.12 11.81 -1.99
N SER A 22 -0.38 11.97 -3.07
CA SER A 22 -0.11 13.28 -3.65
C SER A 22 -0.58 13.42 -5.09
N VAL A 23 -0.18 12.54 -6.00
CA VAL A 23 -0.41 12.74 -7.43
C VAL A 23 -1.89 12.59 -7.79
N ASP A 24 -2.47 11.41 -7.56
CA ASP A 24 -3.85 11.13 -7.98
C ASP A 24 -4.88 12.11 -7.39
N PRO A 25 -4.85 12.42 -6.06
CA PRO A 25 -5.82 13.37 -5.52
C PRO A 25 -5.70 14.78 -6.11
N HIS A 26 -4.48 15.23 -6.40
CA HIS A 26 -4.28 16.57 -6.89
C HIS A 26 -4.48 16.70 -8.40
N VAL A 27 -4.20 15.65 -9.18
CA VAL A 27 -4.61 15.57 -10.59
C VAL A 27 -6.14 15.60 -10.68
N TYR A 28 -6.83 14.81 -9.85
CA TYR A 28 -8.29 14.82 -9.80
C TYR A 28 -8.84 16.22 -9.48
N ILE A 29 -8.26 16.92 -8.49
CA ILE A 29 -8.66 18.28 -8.13
C ILE A 29 -8.41 19.24 -9.29
N ALA A 30 -7.26 19.15 -9.95
CA ALA A 30 -6.93 20.02 -11.10
C ALA A 30 -7.90 19.83 -12.28
N GLU A 31 -8.43 18.63 -12.47
CA GLU A 31 -9.36 18.32 -13.57
C GLU A 31 -10.81 18.69 -13.22
N HIS A 32 -11.28 18.35 -12.01
CA HIS A 32 -12.69 18.45 -11.65
C HIS A 32 -13.05 19.75 -10.92
N TYR A 33 -12.06 20.44 -10.33
CA TYR A 33 -12.23 21.71 -9.62
C TYR A 33 -11.39 22.83 -10.24
N LYS A 34 -11.16 22.77 -11.56
CA LYS A 34 -10.30 23.66 -12.33
C LYS A 34 -10.69 25.15 -12.25
N ASP A 35 -11.93 25.47 -11.92
CA ASP A 35 -12.39 26.86 -11.78
C ASP A 35 -12.05 27.45 -10.40
N GLU A 36 -11.70 26.59 -9.42
CA GLU A 36 -11.42 26.95 -8.04
C GLU A 36 -9.95 26.75 -7.66
N PHE A 37 -9.27 25.81 -8.31
CA PHE A 37 -7.89 25.44 -7.99
C PHE A 37 -6.98 25.48 -9.20
N ASP A 38 -5.70 25.83 -8.92
CA ASP A 38 -4.57 25.70 -9.83
C ASP A 38 -3.50 24.87 -9.13
N VAL A 39 -3.12 23.73 -9.70
CA VAL A 39 -2.26 22.73 -9.06
C VAL A 39 -0.99 22.54 -9.86
N GLU A 40 0.14 22.70 -9.19
CA GLU A 40 1.45 22.37 -9.74
C GLU A 40 2.07 21.20 -8.93
N ILE A 41 2.52 20.15 -9.61
CA ILE A 41 3.17 18.98 -8.99
C ILE A 41 4.64 18.98 -9.37
N THR A 42 5.55 18.98 -8.39
CA THR A 42 6.98 18.94 -8.61
C THR A 42 7.69 17.91 -7.75
N TYR A 43 8.70 17.26 -8.30
CA TYR A 43 9.61 16.35 -7.59
C TYR A 43 10.96 17.02 -7.26
N SER A 44 11.15 18.26 -7.68
CA SER A 44 12.37 19.01 -7.44
C SER A 44 12.06 20.38 -6.87
N LEU A 45 12.80 20.74 -5.85
CA LEU A 45 12.78 22.06 -5.22
C LEU A 45 14.04 22.89 -5.62
N GLU A 46 14.78 22.43 -6.63
CA GLU A 46 15.94 23.13 -7.16
C GLU A 46 15.47 24.27 -8.07
N GLN A 47 15.30 25.45 -7.47
CA GLN A 47 14.88 26.68 -8.14
C GLN A 47 15.96 27.74 -7.96
N GLU A 48 16.24 28.53 -9.00
CA GLU A 48 17.21 29.65 -8.92
C GLU A 48 16.82 30.67 -7.85
N ASN A 49 15.52 30.94 -7.70
CA ASN A 49 14.97 31.78 -6.64
C ASN A 49 13.77 31.07 -6.01
N LEU A 50 14.04 30.27 -4.99
CA LEU A 50 13.03 29.48 -4.29
C LEU A 50 11.93 30.38 -3.65
N GLU A 51 12.33 31.50 -3.04
CA GLU A 51 11.38 32.43 -2.41
C GLU A 51 10.38 32.98 -3.45
N GLN A 52 10.85 33.47 -4.58
CA GLN A 52 9.99 33.98 -5.63
C GLN A 52 9.10 32.89 -6.23
N TYR A 53 9.59 31.66 -6.31
CA TYR A 53 8.81 30.53 -6.77
C TYR A 53 7.68 30.19 -5.81
N LEU A 54 7.97 30.07 -4.50
CA LEU A 54 6.97 29.74 -3.48
C LEU A 54 5.89 30.80 -3.36
N ARG A 55 6.20 32.11 -3.51
CA ARG A 55 5.21 33.21 -3.48
C ARG A 55 4.09 33.10 -4.54
N LYS A 56 4.20 32.17 -5.48
CA LYS A 56 3.14 31.91 -6.47
C LYS A 56 1.97 31.10 -5.88
N PHE A 57 2.17 30.45 -4.72
CA PHE A 57 1.22 29.48 -4.18
C PHE A 57 0.58 29.98 -2.88
N ASP A 58 -0.65 29.55 -2.67
CA ASP A 58 -1.41 29.82 -1.44
C ASP A 58 -1.27 28.65 -0.45
N ILE A 59 -1.07 27.41 -0.97
CA ILE A 59 -0.85 26.18 -0.19
C ILE A 59 0.35 25.42 -0.73
N ILE A 60 1.15 24.84 0.15
CA ILE A 60 2.16 23.83 -0.18
C ILE A 60 1.77 22.52 0.50
N HIS A 61 1.61 21.45 -0.28
CA HIS A 61 1.36 20.09 0.19
C HIS A 61 2.61 19.25 0.01
N ILE A 62 3.19 18.76 1.09
CA ILE A 62 4.42 17.98 1.09
C ILE A 62 4.17 16.60 1.67
N HIS A 63 4.53 15.56 0.94
CA HIS A 63 4.43 14.18 1.39
C HIS A 63 5.80 13.66 1.85
N LYS A 64 5.89 13.25 3.12
CA LYS A 64 7.12 12.74 3.79
C LYS A 64 8.30 13.71 3.72
N CYS A 65 8.53 14.45 4.77
CA CYS A 65 9.57 15.46 4.83
C CYS A 65 10.87 14.91 5.43
N LEU A 66 11.98 15.23 4.78
CA LEU A 66 13.34 15.13 5.30
C LEU A 66 13.92 16.54 5.49
N ASP A 67 15.22 16.66 5.75
CA ASP A 67 15.85 17.94 6.10
C ASP A 67 15.68 19.05 5.05
N LYS A 68 15.70 18.71 3.76
CA LYS A 68 15.51 19.68 2.68
C LYS A 68 14.12 20.29 2.71
N GLU A 69 13.12 19.43 2.85
CA GLU A 69 11.72 19.82 2.87
C GLU A 69 11.39 20.64 4.12
N CYS A 70 12.03 20.38 5.27
CA CYS A 70 11.86 21.20 6.48
C CYS A 70 12.27 22.67 6.24
N LYS A 71 13.35 22.92 5.50
CA LYS A 71 13.77 24.31 5.16
C LYS A 71 12.75 24.99 4.24
N VAL A 72 12.14 24.24 3.33
CA VAL A 72 11.06 24.76 2.47
C VAL A 72 9.84 25.12 3.31
N ILE A 73 9.48 24.29 4.28
CA ILE A 73 8.38 24.58 5.22
C ILE A 73 8.64 25.85 6.00
N GLU A 74 9.84 26.01 6.57
CA GLU A 74 10.24 27.22 7.31
C GLU A 74 10.14 28.48 6.45
N LEU A 75 10.60 28.43 5.21
CA LEU A 75 10.49 29.53 4.27
C LEU A 75 9.03 29.80 3.91
N ALA A 76 8.23 28.78 3.61
CA ALA A 76 6.81 28.93 3.29
C ALA A 76 6.04 29.61 4.44
N LYS A 77 6.31 29.17 5.68
CA LYS A 77 5.71 29.80 6.87
C LYS A 77 6.12 31.27 7.04
N PHE A 78 7.39 31.60 6.80
CA PHE A 78 7.89 32.98 6.81
C PHE A 78 7.17 33.85 5.76
N LEU A 79 6.82 33.24 4.61
CA LEU A 79 6.10 33.92 3.51
C LEU A 79 4.57 34.00 3.71
N GLY A 80 4.03 33.45 4.81
CA GLY A 80 2.60 33.39 5.07
C GLY A 80 1.84 32.35 4.23
N ILE A 81 2.56 31.39 3.62
CA ILE A 81 1.95 30.33 2.80
C ILE A 81 1.51 29.18 3.71
N LYS A 82 0.30 28.67 3.51
CA LYS A 82 -0.23 27.53 4.29
C LYS A 82 0.51 26.24 3.92
N VAL A 83 0.88 25.45 4.93
CA VAL A 83 1.63 24.21 4.73
C VAL A 83 0.85 23.01 5.23
N ILE A 84 0.66 22.04 4.35
CA ILE A 84 0.11 20.72 4.66
C ILE A 84 1.23 19.70 4.57
N VAL A 85 1.44 18.95 5.64
CA VAL A 85 2.37 17.81 5.66
C VAL A 85 1.57 16.52 5.68
N ASP A 86 1.81 15.66 4.70
CA ASP A 86 1.17 14.35 4.58
C ASP A 86 2.11 13.23 5.01
N VAL A 87 1.63 12.31 5.84
CA VAL A 87 2.38 11.13 6.27
C VAL A 87 1.47 9.89 6.29
N ASP A 88 1.92 8.83 5.64
CA ASP A 88 1.19 7.56 5.47
C ASP A 88 1.81 6.38 6.24
N ASP A 89 3.11 6.43 6.54
CA ASP A 89 3.82 5.45 7.33
C ASP A 89 4.27 6.04 8.68
N HIS A 90 4.44 5.19 9.69
CA HIS A 90 4.94 5.60 10.98
C HIS A 90 6.32 6.27 10.85
N TYR A 91 6.51 7.43 11.49
CA TYR A 91 7.77 8.21 11.41
C TYR A 91 8.99 7.48 12.00
N LYS A 92 8.80 6.38 12.71
CA LYS A 92 9.86 5.45 13.12
C LYS A 92 9.66 4.12 12.41
N LEU A 93 10.68 3.68 11.69
CA LEU A 93 10.68 2.35 11.09
C LEU A 93 10.79 1.27 12.16
N GLY A 94 10.06 0.17 11.98
CA GLY A 94 10.17 -1.01 12.84
C GLY A 94 11.55 -1.67 12.70
N ASP A 95 11.98 -2.39 13.74
CA ASP A 95 13.31 -3.05 13.76
C ASP A 95 13.51 -4.05 12.63
N ASP A 96 12.44 -4.66 12.18
CA ASP A 96 12.42 -5.62 11.08
C ASP A 96 12.44 -4.97 9.67
N HIS A 97 12.34 -3.64 9.59
CA HIS A 97 12.35 -2.95 8.31
C HIS A 97 13.75 -2.92 7.70
N PRO A 98 13.94 -3.21 6.40
CA PRO A 98 15.26 -3.26 5.77
C PRO A 98 16.10 -1.99 5.96
N MET A 99 15.46 -0.82 6.06
CA MET A 99 16.13 0.47 6.25
C MET A 99 16.22 0.90 7.73
N SER A 100 15.82 0.07 8.69
CA SER A 100 15.74 0.45 10.11
C SER A 100 17.07 0.96 10.68
N LEU A 101 18.17 0.27 10.38
CA LEU A 101 19.50 0.66 10.85
C LEU A 101 19.94 2.02 10.30
N THR A 102 19.72 2.26 9.00
CA THR A 102 20.02 3.54 8.35
C THR A 102 19.16 4.65 8.93
N ALA A 103 17.85 4.43 9.03
CA ALA A 103 16.93 5.43 9.58
C ALA A 103 17.24 5.81 11.02
N LYS A 104 17.67 4.84 11.85
CA LYS A 104 18.12 5.11 13.22
C LYS A 104 19.42 5.91 13.25
N LYS A 105 20.41 5.51 12.45
CA LYS A 105 21.72 6.16 12.38
C LYS A 105 21.60 7.61 11.90
N GLU A 106 20.79 7.85 10.89
CA GLU A 106 20.58 9.16 10.27
C GLU A 106 19.41 9.94 10.92
N ARG A 107 18.77 9.37 11.95
CA ARG A 107 17.71 10.01 12.75
C ARG A 107 16.54 10.54 11.91
N TRP A 108 16.11 9.79 10.89
CA TRP A 108 15.05 10.21 9.93
C TRP A 108 13.76 10.69 10.60
N HIS A 109 13.46 10.18 11.80
CA HIS A 109 12.26 10.59 12.53
C HIS A 109 12.26 12.06 12.98
N GLU A 110 13.44 12.69 13.14
CA GLU A 110 13.54 14.07 13.65
C GLU A 110 13.04 15.11 12.65
N PRO A 111 13.51 15.14 11.39
CA PRO A 111 12.96 16.07 10.41
C PRO A 111 11.49 15.81 10.13
N ILE A 112 11.03 14.53 10.17
CA ILE A 112 9.60 14.23 10.03
C ILE A 112 8.80 14.86 11.18
N ILE A 113 9.20 14.66 12.42
CA ILE A 113 8.51 15.26 13.58
C ILE A 113 8.52 16.79 13.50
N LYS A 114 9.67 17.39 13.18
CA LYS A 114 9.79 18.84 13.01
C LYS A 114 8.83 19.38 11.96
N SER A 115 8.68 18.68 10.82
CA SER A 115 7.76 19.08 9.76
C SER A 115 6.30 19.02 10.22
N LEU A 116 5.93 18.00 11.00
CA LEU A 116 4.60 17.89 11.59
C LEU A 116 4.28 19.06 12.53
N GLU A 117 5.25 19.47 13.35
CA GLU A 117 5.11 20.58 14.31
C GLU A 117 4.99 21.95 13.63
N LEU A 118 5.63 22.12 12.47
CA LEU A 118 5.61 23.36 11.69
C LEU A 118 4.37 23.52 10.80
N ALA A 119 3.71 22.41 10.43
CA ALA A 119 2.60 22.40 9.48
C ALA A 119 1.34 23.11 10.05
N ASP A 120 0.60 23.79 9.18
CA ASP A 120 -0.75 24.31 9.53
C ASP A 120 -1.77 23.19 9.62
N CYS A 121 -1.58 22.14 8.82
CA CYS A 121 -2.41 20.94 8.83
C CYS A 121 -1.54 19.72 8.55
N VAL A 122 -1.80 18.63 9.25
CA VAL A 122 -1.22 17.31 8.98
C VAL A 122 -2.28 16.40 8.40
N THR A 123 -1.97 15.70 7.32
CA THR A 123 -2.87 14.70 6.74
C THR A 123 -2.28 13.30 6.84
N THR A 124 -3.15 12.31 7.04
CA THR A 124 -2.73 10.92 7.18
C THR A 124 -3.81 9.94 6.72
N THR A 125 -3.52 8.64 6.75
CA THR A 125 -4.35 7.59 6.13
C THR A 125 -5.42 6.99 7.04
N THR A 126 -5.19 6.96 8.35
CA THR A 126 -6.06 6.25 9.31
C THR A 126 -6.29 7.03 10.60
N PRO A 127 -7.43 6.83 11.27
CA PRO A 127 -7.67 7.40 12.61
C PRO A 127 -6.67 6.91 13.66
N ILE A 128 -6.14 5.70 13.51
CA ILE A 128 -5.12 5.15 14.41
C ILE A 128 -3.87 6.04 14.34
N TYR A 129 -3.41 6.33 13.14
CA TYR A 129 -2.22 7.16 12.96
C TYR A 129 -2.50 8.63 13.34
N ALA A 130 -3.66 9.15 12.98
CA ALA A 130 -4.05 10.50 13.40
C ALA A 130 -3.95 10.70 14.92
N ASN A 131 -4.38 9.74 15.71
CA ASN A 131 -4.27 9.81 17.18
C ASN A 131 -2.81 9.85 17.66
N ILE A 132 -1.90 9.17 16.99
CA ILE A 132 -0.47 9.23 17.29
C ILE A 132 0.12 10.59 16.91
N LEU A 133 -0.29 11.14 15.77
CA LEU A 133 0.22 12.41 15.24
C LEU A 133 -0.28 13.64 16.01
N LYS A 134 -1.43 13.55 16.68
CA LYS A 134 -2.00 14.64 17.49
C LYS A 134 -1.09 15.16 18.61
N LYS A 135 -0.10 14.41 19.02
CA LYS A 135 0.92 14.86 19.98
C LYS A 135 1.92 15.85 19.37
N HIS A 136 2.04 15.89 18.03
CA HIS A 136 2.94 16.78 17.30
C HIS A 136 2.19 17.93 16.63
N ASN A 137 0.93 17.72 16.23
CA ASN A 137 0.10 18.75 15.62
C ASN A 137 -1.36 18.56 16.03
N LYS A 138 -2.05 19.63 16.43
CA LYS A 138 -3.46 19.56 16.87
C LYS A 138 -4.42 19.43 15.68
N ASN A 139 -4.04 19.95 14.53
CA ASN A 139 -4.83 19.93 13.29
C ASN A 139 -4.42 18.72 12.41
N VAL A 140 -4.91 17.54 12.77
CA VAL A 140 -4.64 16.29 12.04
C VAL A 140 -5.92 15.77 11.41
N ILE A 141 -5.91 15.60 10.08
CA ILE A 141 -7.05 15.17 9.28
C ILE A 141 -6.75 13.84 8.62
N VAL A 142 -7.75 12.97 8.57
CA VAL A 142 -7.64 11.66 7.92
C VAL A 142 -8.19 11.74 6.50
N PHE A 143 -7.30 11.52 5.53
CA PHE A 143 -7.68 11.22 4.14
C PHE A 143 -7.16 9.81 3.81
N PRO A 144 -8.02 8.81 3.68
CA PRO A 144 -7.59 7.47 3.30
C PRO A 144 -6.95 7.48 1.92
N ASN A 145 -6.13 6.47 1.62
CA ASN A 145 -5.75 6.20 0.24
C ASN A 145 -7.01 5.86 -0.55
N ALA A 146 -7.17 6.46 -1.71
CA ALA A 146 -8.37 6.35 -2.53
C ALA A 146 -8.04 5.84 -3.93
N ILE A 147 -9.02 5.26 -4.57
CA ILE A 147 -8.90 4.66 -5.90
C ILE A 147 -9.88 5.35 -6.84
N ASP A 148 -9.41 5.64 -8.03
CA ASP A 148 -10.28 5.95 -9.16
C ASP A 148 -10.67 4.63 -9.86
N PRO A 149 -11.91 4.15 -9.70
CA PRO A 149 -12.34 2.91 -10.33
C PRO A 149 -12.41 2.99 -11.86
N SER A 150 -12.36 4.17 -12.45
CA SER A 150 -12.31 4.37 -13.90
C SER A 150 -10.89 4.19 -14.47
N GLU A 151 -9.87 4.19 -13.62
CA GLU A 151 -8.49 3.95 -14.05
C GLU A 151 -8.36 2.54 -14.65
N ALA A 152 -7.84 2.43 -15.87
CA ALA A 152 -7.82 1.21 -16.67
C ALA A 152 -7.27 -0.03 -15.93
N GLN A 153 -6.34 0.16 -15.00
CA GLN A 153 -5.77 -0.95 -14.23
C GLN A 153 -6.75 -1.58 -13.22
N PHE A 154 -7.74 -0.83 -12.72
CA PHE A 154 -8.78 -1.34 -11.80
C PHE A 154 -10.01 -1.86 -12.55
N ALA A 155 -10.20 -1.46 -13.80
CA ALA A 155 -11.32 -1.86 -14.66
C ALA A 155 -11.11 -3.18 -15.41
N VAL A 156 -10.00 -3.90 -15.17
CA VAL A 156 -9.67 -5.15 -15.87
C VAL A 156 -10.60 -6.27 -15.39
N PRO A 157 -11.34 -6.94 -16.29
CA PRO A 157 -12.24 -8.03 -15.91
C PRO A 157 -11.46 -9.23 -15.38
N LYS A 158 -12.09 -9.97 -14.45
CA LYS A 158 -11.52 -11.23 -13.95
C LYS A 158 -11.31 -12.24 -15.07
N THR A 159 -10.13 -12.85 -15.11
CA THR A 159 -9.89 -14.00 -15.97
C THR A 159 -10.62 -15.23 -15.44
N LYS A 160 -10.98 -16.16 -16.33
CA LYS A 160 -11.64 -17.41 -15.94
C LYS A 160 -10.62 -18.37 -15.32
N SER A 161 -11.05 -19.10 -14.29
CA SER A 161 -10.31 -20.20 -13.65
C SER A 161 -11.27 -21.16 -12.98
N ASP A 162 -10.96 -22.44 -13.06
CA ASP A 162 -11.71 -23.50 -12.35
C ASP A 162 -11.28 -23.54 -10.87
N LYS A 163 -10.04 -23.14 -10.58
CA LYS A 163 -9.51 -23.06 -9.21
C LYS A 163 -9.81 -21.71 -8.56
N LEU A 164 -9.93 -21.73 -7.22
CA LEU A 164 -9.89 -20.49 -6.43
C LEU A 164 -8.46 -19.93 -6.45
N ARG A 165 -8.29 -18.73 -6.96
CA ARG A 165 -6.98 -18.06 -7.02
C ARG A 165 -6.78 -17.19 -5.79
N VAL A 166 -5.84 -17.60 -4.96
CA VAL A 166 -5.47 -16.90 -3.71
C VAL A 166 -4.22 -16.08 -3.96
N GLY A 167 -4.38 -14.78 -4.02
CA GLY A 167 -3.33 -13.82 -4.33
C GLY A 167 -2.57 -13.33 -3.11
N ILE A 168 -1.28 -13.11 -3.29
CA ILE A 168 -0.41 -12.35 -2.41
C ILE A 168 0.18 -11.23 -3.26
N ILE A 169 -0.28 -10.00 -3.01
CA ILE A 169 0.16 -8.79 -3.72
C ILE A 169 0.82 -7.87 -2.70
N CYS A 170 2.14 -7.75 -2.73
CA CYS A 170 2.86 -6.95 -1.74
C CYS A 170 4.18 -6.44 -2.31
N GLY A 171 4.87 -5.56 -1.58
CA GLY A 171 6.22 -5.10 -1.89
C GLY A 171 7.31 -6.00 -1.28
N SER A 172 8.56 -5.68 -1.55
CA SER A 172 9.73 -6.44 -1.08
C SER A 172 9.99 -6.32 0.44
N SER A 173 9.35 -5.41 1.15
CA SER A 173 9.55 -5.17 2.58
C SER A 173 8.67 -6.02 3.50
N HIS A 174 7.89 -6.97 2.95
CA HIS A 174 6.88 -7.72 3.69
C HIS A 174 7.30 -9.14 4.11
N LEU A 175 8.62 -9.46 4.14
CA LEU A 175 9.05 -10.83 4.49
C LEU A 175 8.50 -11.27 5.86
N LYS A 176 8.58 -10.40 6.86
CA LYS A 176 8.11 -10.72 8.21
C LYS A 176 6.59 -10.86 8.33
N ASP A 177 5.86 -10.23 7.42
CA ASP A 177 4.41 -10.43 7.30
C ASP A 177 4.11 -11.78 6.63
N ILE A 178 4.81 -12.11 5.54
CA ILE A 178 4.64 -13.38 4.80
C ILE A 178 5.03 -14.60 5.67
N GLU A 179 6.04 -14.48 6.55
CA GLU A 179 6.42 -15.53 7.50
C GLU A 179 5.24 -15.96 8.41
N LEU A 180 4.25 -15.09 8.67
CA LEU A 180 3.04 -15.43 9.44
C LEU A 180 2.17 -16.50 8.77
N LEU A 181 2.30 -16.67 7.46
CA LEU A 181 1.61 -17.75 6.74
C LEU A 181 2.16 -19.12 7.11
N GLY A 182 3.42 -19.20 7.55
CA GLY A 182 4.05 -20.44 7.98
C GLY A 182 3.88 -21.56 6.95
N ASN A 183 3.40 -22.70 7.39
CA ASN A 183 3.18 -23.88 6.55
C ASN A 183 1.74 -24.00 6.03
N PHE A 184 1.05 -22.85 5.75
CA PHE A 184 -0.36 -22.85 5.35
C PHE A 184 -0.62 -23.62 4.05
N ALA A 185 0.33 -23.57 3.11
CA ALA A 185 0.21 -24.21 1.81
C ALA A 185 0.11 -25.74 1.88
N SER A 186 0.63 -26.37 2.96
CA SER A 186 0.48 -27.82 3.19
C SER A 186 -0.93 -28.20 3.70
N GLN A 187 -1.76 -27.24 4.06
CA GLN A 187 -3.10 -27.44 4.63
C GLN A 187 -4.22 -26.98 3.69
N ILE A 188 -3.86 -26.49 2.51
CA ILE A 188 -4.78 -26.05 1.46
C ILE A 188 -5.05 -27.24 0.54
N ASN A 189 -6.31 -27.38 0.11
CA ASN A 189 -6.67 -28.29 -0.98
C ASN A 189 -6.22 -27.70 -2.32
N LEU A 190 -5.04 -28.06 -2.80
CA LEU A 190 -4.45 -27.53 -4.01
C LEU A 190 -5.06 -28.07 -5.31
N ASP A 191 -5.97 -29.06 -5.23
CA ASP A 191 -6.77 -29.46 -6.37
C ASP A 191 -7.79 -28.38 -6.75
N ASP A 192 -8.32 -27.67 -5.75
CA ASP A 192 -9.33 -26.61 -5.92
C ASP A 192 -8.77 -25.20 -5.79
N VAL A 193 -7.51 -25.06 -5.37
CA VAL A 193 -6.87 -23.77 -5.08
C VAL A 193 -5.57 -23.59 -5.84
N GLN A 194 -5.35 -22.39 -6.38
CA GLN A 194 -4.08 -21.95 -6.91
C GLN A 194 -3.58 -20.76 -6.08
N ILE A 195 -2.33 -20.81 -5.61
CA ILE A 195 -1.67 -19.68 -4.95
C ILE A 195 -1.00 -18.81 -6.02
N VAL A 196 -1.26 -17.51 -6.00
CA VAL A 196 -0.73 -16.55 -6.97
C VAL A 196 0.13 -15.52 -6.25
N LEU A 197 1.44 -15.55 -6.46
CA LEU A 197 2.37 -14.55 -5.93
C LEU A 197 2.58 -13.46 -6.99
N CYS A 198 2.11 -12.25 -6.70
CA CYS A 198 2.16 -11.11 -7.60
C CYS A 198 3.23 -10.09 -7.17
N GLY A 199 3.96 -9.57 -8.14
CA GLY A 199 4.99 -8.57 -7.93
C GLY A 199 6.41 -9.16 -7.84
N PHE A 200 6.60 -10.42 -8.24
CA PHE A 200 7.90 -11.08 -8.22
C PHE A 200 8.94 -10.25 -8.99
N ASP A 201 10.05 -9.97 -8.33
CA ASP A 201 11.11 -9.15 -8.89
C ASP A 201 12.50 -9.69 -8.54
N THR A 202 13.39 -9.67 -9.51
CA THR A 202 14.80 -10.02 -9.36
C THR A 202 15.72 -8.83 -9.47
N ASN A 203 15.17 -7.62 -9.65
CA ASN A 203 15.96 -6.40 -9.63
C ASN A 203 16.31 -6.02 -8.20
N GLY A 204 17.45 -5.42 -8.03
CA GLY A 204 17.90 -4.93 -6.75
C GLY A 204 19.41 -4.81 -6.69
N THR A 205 19.91 -4.13 -5.66
CA THR A 205 21.35 -3.95 -5.44
C THR A 205 21.70 -4.44 -4.03
N ARG A 206 22.69 -5.32 -3.95
CA ARG A 206 23.28 -5.74 -2.68
C ARG A 206 24.46 -4.84 -2.35
N THR A 207 24.38 -4.20 -1.19
CA THR A 207 25.51 -3.47 -0.60
C THR A 207 26.29 -4.41 0.31
N ILE A 208 27.57 -4.58 0.06
CA ILE A 208 28.48 -5.43 0.84
C ILE A 208 29.44 -4.52 1.58
N TYR A 209 29.44 -4.62 2.89
CA TYR A 209 30.40 -3.96 3.77
C TYR A 209 31.56 -4.93 4.07
N ASN A 210 32.76 -4.54 3.69
CA ASN A 210 33.96 -5.23 4.14
C ASN A 210 34.39 -4.63 5.48
N THR A 211 34.17 -5.36 6.57
CA THR A 211 34.49 -4.89 7.92
C THR A 211 36.00 -4.72 8.17
N SER A 212 36.84 -5.39 7.37
CA SER A 212 38.31 -5.33 7.51
C SER A 212 38.92 -4.16 6.76
N THR A 213 38.34 -3.77 5.60
CA THR A 213 38.87 -2.67 4.76
C THR A 213 38.02 -1.42 4.82
N SER A 214 36.86 -1.45 5.48
CA SER A 214 35.83 -0.40 5.46
C SER A 214 35.30 -0.07 4.06
N GLU A 215 35.59 -0.88 3.06
CA GLU A 215 35.10 -0.71 1.70
C GLU A 215 33.64 -1.09 1.58
N VAL A 216 32.93 -0.31 0.79
CA VAL A 216 31.53 -0.56 0.42
C VAL A 216 31.46 -0.87 -1.06
N THR A 217 31.12 -2.11 -1.38
CA THR A 217 30.88 -2.52 -2.76
C THR A 217 29.37 -2.69 -3.02
N ARG A 218 28.94 -2.37 -4.24
CA ARG A 218 27.54 -2.57 -4.67
C ARG A 218 27.53 -3.44 -5.92
N ARG A 219 26.67 -4.44 -5.91
CA ARG A 219 26.42 -5.28 -7.09
C ARG A 219 24.94 -5.58 -7.23
N PRO A 220 24.46 -5.93 -8.45
CA PRO A 220 23.13 -6.51 -8.61
C PRO A 220 22.96 -7.74 -7.72
N ILE A 221 21.76 -7.93 -7.18
CA ILE A 221 21.43 -9.18 -6.47
C ILE A 221 21.39 -10.35 -7.46
N LEU A 222 21.76 -11.54 -6.98
CA LEU A 222 21.44 -12.74 -7.72
C LEU A 222 19.94 -13.06 -7.55
N PRO A 223 19.26 -13.69 -8.53
CA PRO A 223 17.84 -14.03 -8.41
C PRO A 223 17.50 -14.74 -7.10
N GLN A 224 18.35 -15.67 -6.65
CA GLN A 224 18.18 -16.43 -5.40
C GLN A 224 18.39 -15.60 -4.11
N GLU A 225 18.95 -14.41 -4.24
CA GLU A 225 19.12 -13.47 -3.12
C GLU A 225 17.92 -12.50 -3.01
N SER A 226 17.00 -12.53 -3.96
CA SER A 226 15.79 -11.74 -3.92
C SER A 226 14.88 -12.21 -2.78
N VAL A 227 14.30 -11.26 -2.05
CA VAL A 227 13.30 -11.57 -1.01
C VAL A 227 12.08 -12.30 -1.60
N TRP A 228 11.78 -12.07 -2.88
CA TRP A 228 10.70 -12.75 -3.58
C TRP A 228 10.91 -14.26 -3.71
N TYR A 229 12.16 -14.70 -3.80
CA TYR A 229 12.48 -16.10 -3.75
C TYR A 229 12.15 -16.73 -2.38
N GLU A 230 12.39 -15.98 -1.29
CA GLU A 230 11.98 -16.44 0.04
C GLU A 230 10.44 -16.46 0.18
N TYR A 231 9.72 -15.46 -0.37
CA TYR A 231 8.25 -15.51 -0.41
C TYR A 231 7.76 -16.75 -1.16
N GLU A 232 8.33 -17.02 -2.32
CA GLU A 232 7.98 -18.18 -3.14
C GLU A 232 8.20 -19.52 -2.41
N LYS A 233 9.30 -19.66 -1.69
CA LYS A 233 9.54 -20.85 -0.84
C LYS A 233 8.46 -21.04 0.22
N ILE A 234 8.05 -19.96 0.88
CA ILE A 234 7.00 -20.02 1.91
C ILE A 234 5.69 -20.45 1.28
N VAL A 235 5.25 -19.80 0.22
CA VAL A 235 3.94 -20.04 -0.39
C VAL A 235 3.84 -21.33 -1.16
N THR A 236 4.97 -21.91 -1.59
CA THR A 236 5.03 -23.21 -2.26
C THR A 236 5.44 -24.35 -1.34
N ASN A 237 5.59 -24.10 -0.04
CA ASN A 237 6.15 -25.08 0.90
C ASN A 237 7.48 -25.66 0.40
N ASN A 238 8.44 -24.79 0.10
CA ASN A 238 9.74 -25.15 -0.48
C ASN A 238 9.61 -25.96 -1.79
N TYR A 239 8.70 -25.55 -2.65
CA TYR A 239 8.39 -26.18 -3.94
C TYR A 239 7.87 -27.61 -3.87
N LYS A 240 7.45 -28.11 -2.70
CA LYS A 240 6.86 -29.44 -2.57
C LYS A 240 5.52 -29.56 -3.30
N ASN A 241 4.80 -28.44 -3.44
CA ASN A 241 3.49 -28.36 -4.07
C ASN A 241 3.55 -27.92 -5.55
N VAL A 242 4.74 -27.97 -6.15
CA VAL A 242 4.98 -27.57 -7.54
C VAL A 242 5.49 -28.78 -8.31
N THR A 243 4.99 -29.01 -9.52
CA THR A 243 5.50 -30.07 -10.40
C THR A 243 6.98 -29.85 -10.72
N GLN A 244 7.73 -30.91 -11.02
CA GLN A 244 9.16 -30.77 -11.32
C GLN A 244 9.38 -29.91 -12.58
N GLU A 245 8.55 -30.07 -13.60
CA GLU A 245 8.60 -29.27 -14.82
C GLU A 245 8.39 -27.77 -14.53
N HIS A 246 7.38 -27.43 -13.72
CA HIS A 246 7.13 -26.05 -13.32
C HIS A 246 8.26 -25.50 -12.45
N LYS A 247 8.81 -26.31 -11.53
CA LYS A 247 9.97 -25.92 -10.73
C LYS A 247 11.19 -25.59 -11.60
N ASP A 248 11.48 -26.41 -12.58
CA ASP A 248 12.58 -26.17 -13.52
C ASP A 248 12.37 -24.90 -14.34
N PHE A 249 11.11 -24.59 -14.70
CA PHE A 249 10.73 -23.33 -15.33
C PHE A 249 10.97 -22.13 -14.39
N LEU A 250 10.50 -22.20 -13.13
CA LEU A 250 10.66 -21.13 -12.15
C LEU A 250 12.15 -20.83 -11.85
N MET A 251 13.00 -21.85 -11.86
CA MET A 251 14.45 -21.70 -11.60
C MET A 251 15.19 -21.00 -12.75
N LYS A 252 14.61 -20.86 -13.90
CA LYS A 252 15.20 -20.07 -15.01
C LYS A 252 15.16 -18.58 -14.77
N PHE A 253 14.29 -18.07 -13.90
CA PHE A 253 14.12 -16.65 -13.56
C PHE A 253 14.00 -15.71 -14.77
N ILE A 254 13.38 -16.18 -15.86
CA ILE A 254 13.22 -15.39 -17.07
C ILE A 254 12.11 -14.37 -16.87
N LYS A 255 12.47 -13.10 -16.81
CA LYS A 255 11.53 -12.01 -16.62
C LYS A 255 10.54 -11.91 -17.79
N GLY A 256 9.27 -11.74 -17.46
CA GLY A 256 8.21 -11.50 -18.44
C GLY A 256 7.77 -12.74 -19.24
N MET A 257 8.26 -13.94 -18.90
CA MET A 257 7.67 -15.16 -19.44
C MET A 257 6.21 -15.28 -19.01
N ASP A 258 5.38 -15.74 -19.93
CA ASP A 258 3.97 -16.00 -19.67
C ASP A 258 3.84 -17.16 -18.67
N ASP A 259 3.28 -16.86 -17.51
CA ASP A 259 3.00 -17.82 -16.44
C ASP A 259 1.71 -18.63 -16.67
N ASN A 260 1.00 -18.39 -17.77
CA ASN A 260 -0.16 -19.20 -18.20
C ASN A 260 0.23 -20.59 -18.71
N LEU A 261 1.52 -20.89 -18.82
CA LEU A 261 2.00 -22.23 -19.19
C LEU A 261 1.54 -23.32 -18.19
N PHE A 262 1.24 -22.93 -16.95
CA PHE A 262 0.84 -23.83 -15.86
C PHE A 262 -0.50 -23.41 -15.23
N PRO A 263 -1.60 -23.26 -16.00
CA PRO A 263 -2.86 -22.69 -15.48
C PRO A 263 -3.50 -23.55 -14.40
N ASN A 264 -3.25 -24.86 -14.40
CA ASN A 264 -3.82 -25.82 -13.46
C ASN A 264 -2.85 -26.21 -12.33
N ASP A 265 -1.65 -25.63 -12.28
CA ASP A 265 -0.70 -25.89 -11.19
C ASP A 265 -1.18 -25.25 -9.87
N ALA A 266 -0.71 -25.78 -8.76
CA ALA A 266 -0.99 -25.29 -7.42
C ALA A 266 -0.43 -23.88 -7.16
N TYR A 267 0.55 -23.46 -7.93
CA TYR A 267 1.25 -22.18 -7.80
C TYR A 267 1.38 -21.44 -9.11
N ARG A 268 1.33 -20.11 -9.03
CA ARG A 268 1.57 -19.21 -10.15
C ARG A 268 2.39 -18.01 -9.71
N ARG A 269 3.50 -17.72 -10.42
CA ARG A 269 4.31 -16.52 -10.27
C ARG A 269 3.82 -15.45 -11.24
N MET A 270 3.63 -14.21 -10.75
CA MET A 270 3.36 -13.06 -11.60
C MET A 270 4.42 -11.99 -11.36
N TRP A 271 5.04 -11.53 -12.43
CA TRP A 271 6.10 -10.55 -12.38
C TRP A 271 5.60 -9.16 -11.99
N THR A 272 6.50 -8.36 -11.40
CA THR A 272 6.24 -6.97 -11.06
C THR A 272 5.81 -6.16 -12.29
N ARG A 273 4.96 -5.18 -12.06
CA ARG A 273 4.46 -4.26 -13.09
C ARG A 273 4.65 -2.82 -12.62
N ASP A 274 4.68 -1.90 -13.58
CA ASP A 274 4.71 -0.48 -13.28
C ASP A 274 3.50 -0.07 -12.44
N ILE A 275 3.65 1.01 -11.69
CA ILE A 275 2.61 1.53 -10.77
C ILE A 275 1.28 1.83 -11.50
N SER A 276 1.32 2.15 -12.78
CA SER A 276 0.13 2.37 -13.62
C SER A 276 -0.57 1.08 -14.07
N LYS A 277 0.01 -0.09 -13.79
CA LYS A 277 -0.48 -1.40 -14.27
C LYS A 277 -0.50 -2.49 -13.20
N TYR A 278 0.03 -2.23 -11.99
CA TYR A 278 0.17 -3.29 -10.97
C TYR A 278 -1.19 -3.87 -10.55
N ALA A 279 -2.24 -3.07 -10.53
CA ALA A 279 -3.56 -3.52 -10.12
C ALA A 279 -4.21 -4.48 -11.14
N THR A 280 -3.68 -4.58 -12.38
CA THR A 280 -4.11 -5.62 -13.32
C THR A 280 -3.82 -7.04 -12.83
N HIS A 281 -2.99 -7.22 -11.78
CA HIS A 281 -2.82 -8.50 -11.10
C HIS A 281 -4.12 -9.01 -10.48
N TYR A 282 -4.98 -8.11 -10.00
CA TYR A 282 -6.27 -8.46 -9.40
C TYR A 282 -7.21 -9.19 -10.37
N ALA A 283 -7.04 -9.04 -11.70
CA ALA A 283 -7.78 -9.82 -12.68
C ALA A 283 -7.55 -11.35 -12.54
N ASN A 284 -6.44 -11.74 -11.94
CA ASN A 284 -6.03 -13.13 -11.74
C ASN A 284 -6.13 -13.60 -10.27
N VAL A 285 -6.86 -12.87 -9.44
CA VAL A 285 -6.97 -13.13 -7.99
C VAL A 285 -8.45 -13.08 -7.58
N ASP A 286 -8.95 -14.13 -6.97
CA ASP A 286 -10.33 -14.20 -6.46
C ASP A 286 -10.41 -13.82 -4.98
N VAL A 287 -9.33 -14.11 -4.24
CA VAL A 287 -9.16 -13.82 -2.82
C VAL A 287 -7.75 -13.28 -2.60
N LEU A 288 -7.63 -12.11 -1.98
CA LEU A 288 -6.35 -11.60 -1.50
C LEU A 288 -6.12 -12.02 -0.05
N ILE A 289 -4.95 -12.52 0.27
CA ILE A 289 -4.50 -12.70 1.65
C ILE A 289 -3.49 -11.63 2.03
N ALA A 290 -3.70 -11.00 3.19
CA ALA A 290 -2.88 -9.90 3.68
C ALA A 290 -2.42 -10.14 5.12
N PRO A 291 -1.40 -10.98 5.33
CA PRO A 291 -0.76 -11.10 6.63
C PRO A 291 -0.10 -9.78 7.00
N LEU A 292 -0.14 -9.44 8.30
CA LEU A 292 0.44 -8.20 8.81
C LEU A 292 0.97 -8.45 10.23
N LYS A 293 2.29 -8.39 10.40
CA LYS A 293 2.94 -8.60 11.70
C LYS A 293 2.60 -7.47 12.66
N GLU A 294 2.28 -7.80 13.89
CA GLU A 294 2.01 -6.81 14.94
C GLU A 294 3.28 -6.07 15.34
N ASN A 295 3.31 -4.79 15.05
CA ASN A 295 4.27 -3.81 15.53
C ASN A 295 3.74 -2.39 15.29
N ASP A 296 4.37 -1.39 15.89
CA ASP A 296 3.94 0.01 15.79
C ASP A 296 3.92 0.51 14.35
N PHE A 297 4.91 0.14 13.53
CA PHE A 297 5.00 0.55 12.14
C PHE A 297 3.81 0.01 11.32
N ASN A 298 3.48 -1.25 11.46
CA ASN A 298 2.37 -1.87 10.75
C ASN A 298 0.99 -1.44 11.28
N SER A 299 0.89 -1.04 12.56
CA SER A 299 -0.38 -0.65 13.17
C SER A 299 -1.04 0.56 12.50
N VAL A 300 -0.25 1.42 11.89
CA VAL A 300 -0.70 2.68 11.28
C VAL A 300 -0.79 2.63 9.76
N LYS A 301 -0.42 1.51 9.14
CA LYS A 301 -0.48 1.37 7.67
C LYS A 301 -1.87 1.67 7.11
N SER A 302 -1.90 2.04 5.85
CA SER A 302 -3.12 2.30 5.11
C SER A 302 -3.87 1.00 4.77
N PRO A 303 -5.21 0.99 4.77
CA PRO A 303 -6.01 -0.13 4.29
C PRO A 303 -6.13 -0.16 2.76
N LEU A 304 -5.14 0.30 2.00
CA LEU A 304 -5.20 0.36 0.53
C LEU A 304 -5.58 -0.98 -0.10
N LYS A 305 -5.03 -2.10 0.40
CA LYS A 305 -5.38 -3.44 -0.09
C LYS A 305 -6.87 -3.77 0.04
N VAL A 306 -7.53 -3.22 1.05
CA VAL A 306 -8.99 -3.38 1.24
C VAL A 306 -9.74 -2.64 0.14
N ALA A 307 -9.34 -1.39 -0.15
CA ALA A 307 -9.92 -0.61 -1.22
C ALA A 307 -9.70 -1.28 -2.59
N GLU A 308 -8.47 -1.70 -2.89
CA GLU A 308 -8.13 -2.41 -4.12
C GLU A 308 -8.98 -3.68 -4.29
N CYS A 309 -9.12 -4.49 -3.23
CA CYS A 309 -9.94 -5.69 -3.25
C CYS A 309 -11.40 -5.38 -3.54
N GLY A 310 -11.98 -4.39 -2.88
CA GLY A 310 -13.36 -4.01 -3.10
C GLY A 310 -13.63 -3.57 -4.54
N PHE A 311 -12.86 -2.61 -5.05
CA PHE A 311 -13.03 -2.09 -6.42
C PHE A 311 -12.77 -3.14 -7.51
N THR A 312 -11.96 -4.14 -7.22
CA THR A 312 -11.67 -5.23 -8.17
C THR A 312 -12.51 -6.49 -7.93
N HIS A 313 -13.54 -6.44 -7.09
CA HIS A 313 -14.36 -7.60 -6.71
C HIS A 313 -13.50 -8.82 -6.30
N THR A 314 -12.51 -8.58 -5.44
CA THR A 314 -11.64 -9.60 -4.84
C THR A 314 -12.01 -9.75 -3.37
N ALA A 315 -12.22 -10.95 -2.88
CA ALA A 315 -12.46 -11.16 -1.44
C ALA A 315 -11.19 -10.89 -0.63
N PHE A 316 -11.34 -10.47 0.61
CA PHE A 316 -10.23 -10.11 1.48
C PHE A 316 -10.14 -11.01 2.70
N ILE A 317 -8.97 -11.62 2.90
CA ILE A 317 -8.59 -12.29 4.15
C ILE A 317 -7.41 -11.53 4.73
N GLY A 318 -7.57 -10.89 5.87
CA GLY A 318 -6.53 -10.07 6.50
C GLY A 318 -6.23 -10.47 7.94
N GLN A 319 -5.05 -10.07 8.42
CA GLN A 319 -4.73 -10.15 9.83
C GLN A 319 -5.65 -9.22 10.61
N ASN A 320 -6.26 -9.67 11.72
CA ASN A 320 -7.08 -8.82 12.58
C ASN A 320 -6.22 -7.88 13.42
N PHE A 321 -5.51 -6.99 12.73
CA PHE A 321 -4.57 -6.05 13.32
C PHE A 321 -4.45 -4.77 12.48
N GLY A 322 -4.17 -3.65 13.14
CA GLY A 322 -3.88 -2.35 12.52
C GLY A 322 -4.99 -1.90 11.57
N PRO A 323 -4.67 -1.57 10.30
CA PRO A 323 -5.65 -1.03 9.36
C PRO A 323 -6.78 -2.01 9.01
N TYR A 324 -6.57 -3.31 9.20
CA TYR A 324 -7.56 -4.34 8.84
C TYR A 324 -8.53 -4.65 9.98
N SER A 325 -8.19 -4.30 11.22
CA SER A 325 -9.11 -4.39 12.36
C SER A 325 -10.05 -3.19 12.46
N PHE A 326 -9.85 -2.15 11.65
CA PHE A 326 -10.62 -0.92 11.68
C PHE A 326 -11.59 -0.82 10.51
N GLY A 327 -12.87 -0.86 10.81
CA GLY A 327 -13.95 -0.66 9.83
C GLY A 327 -14.32 -1.87 8.99
N LEU A 328 -13.59 -3.00 9.08
CA LEU A 328 -14.01 -4.26 8.49
C LEU A 328 -14.90 -5.04 9.46
N THR A 329 -15.90 -5.71 8.90
CA THR A 329 -16.82 -6.56 9.65
C THR A 329 -16.53 -8.02 9.32
N PRO A 330 -16.17 -8.87 10.30
CA PRO A 330 -15.86 -10.26 10.02
C PRO A 330 -17.12 -11.02 9.57
N MET A 331 -17.02 -11.78 8.46
CA MET A 331 -18.09 -12.67 8.00
C MET A 331 -18.18 -13.92 8.86
N ILE A 332 -17.06 -14.37 9.45
CA ILE A 332 -17.07 -15.46 10.43
C ILE A 332 -16.72 -14.86 11.80
N GLU A 333 -17.71 -14.79 12.67
CA GLU A 333 -17.58 -14.32 14.03
C GLU A 333 -16.94 -15.35 14.96
N LYS A 334 -16.57 -14.93 16.19
CA LYS A 334 -16.14 -15.84 17.25
C LYS A 334 -17.19 -16.95 17.45
N GLY A 335 -16.72 -18.20 17.50
CA GLY A 335 -17.62 -19.36 17.60
C GLY A 335 -18.10 -19.91 16.25
N GLY A 336 -17.71 -19.30 15.13
CA GLY A 336 -18.00 -19.81 13.78
C GLY A 336 -19.36 -19.40 13.22
N LYS A 337 -20.08 -18.49 13.89
CA LYS A 337 -21.35 -17.94 13.39
C LYS A 337 -21.08 -17.11 12.13
N ILE A 338 -21.96 -17.27 11.13
CA ILE A 338 -21.89 -16.48 9.90
C ILE A 338 -22.63 -15.16 10.10
N ASN A 339 -21.96 -14.09 9.78
CA ASN A 339 -22.51 -12.74 9.66
C ASN A 339 -22.70 -12.41 8.19
N GLU A 340 -23.93 -12.41 7.73
CA GLU A 340 -24.29 -12.20 6.34
C GLU A 340 -23.88 -10.81 5.78
N ASN A 341 -23.66 -9.83 6.66
CA ASN A 341 -23.18 -8.49 6.32
C ASN A 341 -21.67 -8.37 6.47
N GLY A 342 -20.94 -9.44 6.76
CA GLY A 342 -19.50 -9.45 6.87
C GLY A 342 -18.84 -9.15 5.53
N ASN A 343 -17.80 -8.34 5.55
CA ASN A 343 -17.08 -7.89 4.34
C ASN A 343 -15.64 -8.35 4.28
N ALA A 344 -15.17 -9.11 5.27
CA ALA A 344 -13.83 -9.67 5.31
C ALA A 344 -13.80 -10.97 6.13
N LEU A 345 -12.76 -11.78 5.91
CA LEU A 345 -12.36 -12.83 6.85
C LEU A 345 -11.12 -12.35 7.61
N LEU A 346 -11.23 -12.26 8.93
CA LEU A 346 -10.17 -11.74 9.78
C LEU A 346 -9.49 -12.86 10.55
N VAL A 347 -8.18 -12.98 10.37
CA VAL A 347 -7.33 -13.97 11.03
C VAL A 347 -6.82 -13.40 12.33
N GLU A 348 -7.05 -14.10 13.44
CA GLU A 348 -6.58 -13.68 14.77
C GLU A 348 -5.05 -13.73 14.86
N THR A 349 -4.47 -12.75 15.53
CA THR A 349 -3.04 -12.45 15.50
C THR A 349 -2.17 -13.53 16.13
N SER A 350 -2.71 -14.29 17.00
CA SER A 350 -1.84 -14.93 17.97
C SER A 350 -1.22 -16.25 17.54
N LYS A 351 -1.53 -16.86 16.37
CA LYS A 351 -0.89 -18.19 16.24
C LYS A 351 -1.20 -19.00 14.98
N ASN A 352 -1.83 -18.46 13.93
CA ASN A 352 -2.56 -19.51 13.26
C ASN A 352 -2.48 -19.48 11.73
N HIS A 353 -1.28 -19.88 11.19
CA HIS A 353 -1.21 -20.31 9.80
C HIS A 353 -2.37 -21.29 9.40
N LYS A 354 -2.91 -22.08 10.37
CA LYS A 354 -4.06 -22.97 10.18
C LYS A 354 -5.34 -22.20 9.88
N GLN A 355 -5.52 -21.00 10.44
CA GLN A 355 -6.73 -20.21 10.20
C GLN A 355 -6.76 -19.65 8.77
N TRP A 356 -5.61 -19.28 8.21
CA TRP A 356 -5.47 -18.90 6.81
C TRP A 356 -5.96 -20.03 5.90
N ALA A 357 -5.42 -21.23 6.07
CA ALA A 357 -5.80 -22.40 5.29
C ALA A 357 -7.29 -22.76 5.46
N LYS A 358 -7.82 -22.69 6.69
CA LYS A 358 -9.25 -22.93 6.99
C LYS A 358 -10.16 -22.00 6.19
N TYR A 359 -9.84 -20.71 6.17
CA TYR A 359 -10.64 -19.71 5.45
C TYR A 359 -10.56 -19.89 3.93
N ILE A 360 -9.37 -20.15 3.42
CA ILE A 360 -9.15 -20.43 1.99
C ILE A 360 -9.94 -21.66 1.55
N ASN A 361 -9.81 -22.80 2.25
CA ASN A 361 -10.54 -24.03 1.93
C ASN A 361 -12.06 -23.83 2.01
N LYS A 362 -12.53 -23.01 2.98
CA LYS A 362 -13.96 -22.70 3.08
C LYS A 362 -14.47 -21.94 1.85
N LEU A 363 -13.72 -20.92 1.38
CA LEU A 363 -14.11 -20.18 0.18
C LEU A 363 -13.93 -20.99 -1.12
N ALA A 364 -13.04 -21.96 -1.14
CA ALA A 364 -12.92 -22.90 -2.26
C ALA A 364 -14.15 -23.81 -2.37
N ALA A 365 -14.66 -24.25 -1.24
CA ALA A 365 -15.85 -25.13 -1.16
C ALA A 365 -17.18 -24.36 -1.27
N ASP A 366 -17.22 -23.07 -0.91
CA ASP A 366 -18.43 -22.26 -0.83
C ASP A 366 -18.25 -20.98 -1.68
N ARG A 367 -18.58 -21.11 -2.97
CA ARG A 367 -18.46 -20.01 -3.93
C ARG A 367 -19.53 -18.92 -3.75
N ASP A 368 -20.66 -19.25 -3.16
CA ASP A 368 -21.72 -18.29 -2.83
C ASP A 368 -21.25 -17.37 -1.70
N MET A 369 -20.61 -17.94 -0.67
CA MET A 369 -19.95 -17.16 0.38
C MET A 369 -18.84 -16.26 -0.18
N LEU A 370 -18.03 -16.76 -1.11
CA LEU A 370 -17.00 -15.96 -1.80
C LEU A 370 -17.62 -14.76 -2.50
N LYS A 371 -18.65 -15.00 -3.32
CA LYS A 371 -19.34 -13.92 -4.05
C LYS A 371 -19.93 -12.88 -3.11
N LYS A 372 -20.58 -13.32 -2.03
CA LYS A 372 -21.14 -12.43 -1.03
C LYS A 372 -20.08 -11.57 -0.33
N LEU A 373 -18.93 -12.15 -0.02
CA LEU A 373 -17.79 -11.41 0.55
C LEU A 373 -17.30 -10.32 -0.40
N GLN A 374 -17.18 -10.64 -1.69
CA GLN A 374 -16.78 -9.69 -2.73
C GLN A 374 -17.79 -8.54 -2.85
N ASP A 375 -19.07 -8.84 -2.88
CA ASP A 375 -20.14 -7.86 -3.00
C ASP A 375 -20.21 -6.94 -1.77
N ASN A 376 -20.18 -7.52 -0.56
CA ASN A 376 -20.20 -6.76 0.68
C ASN A 376 -18.96 -5.84 0.81
N LEU A 377 -17.80 -6.31 0.35
CA LEU A 377 -16.58 -5.51 0.37
C LEU A 377 -16.66 -4.35 -0.63
N TYR A 378 -17.17 -4.58 -1.83
CA TYR A 378 -17.41 -3.52 -2.80
C TYR A 378 -18.36 -2.44 -2.25
N GLU A 379 -19.50 -2.84 -1.67
CA GLU A 379 -20.44 -1.92 -1.04
C GLU A 379 -19.79 -1.07 0.08
N TYR A 380 -18.88 -1.68 0.84
CA TYR A 380 -18.16 -0.97 1.90
C TYR A 380 -17.15 0.06 1.36
N VAL A 381 -16.48 -0.22 0.22
CA VAL A 381 -15.38 0.65 -0.27
C VAL A 381 -15.85 1.70 -1.26
N LYS A 382 -16.91 1.46 -2.04
CA LYS A 382 -17.29 2.24 -3.22
C LYS A 382 -17.46 3.75 -2.95
N ASP A 383 -17.96 4.13 -1.78
CA ASP A 383 -18.11 5.52 -1.38
C ASP A 383 -16.89 5.99 -0.57
N LYS A 384 -16.50 5.19 0.42
CA LYS A 384 -15.49 5.57 1.42
C LYS A 384 -14.08 5.75 0.85
N TYR A 385 -13.73 4.96 -0.15
CA TYR A 385 -12.39 4.92 -0.75
C TYR A 385 -12.38 5.31 -2.23
N SER A 386 -13.45 5.89 -2.74
CA SER A 386 -13.43 6.47 -4.08
C SER A 386 -12.63 7.78 -4.09
N LEU A 387 -11.86 7.98 -5.15
CA LEU A 387 -11.04 9.18 -5.29
C LEU A 387 -11.89 10.46 -5.30
N SER A 388 -13.06 10.42 -5.96
CA SER A 388 -14.01 11.53 -5.99
C SER A 388 -14.43 11.99 -4.59
N HIS A 389 -14.88 11.04 -3.75
CA HIS A 389 -15.35 11.37 -2.41
C HIS A 389 -14.22 11.91 -1.51
N VAL A 390 -13.05 11.29 -1.54
CA VAL A 390 -11.89 11.75 -0.75
C VAL A 390 -11.42 13.13 -1.22
N CYS A 391 -11.49 13.44 -2.53
CA CYS A 391 -11.14 14.75 -3.06
C CYS A 391 -12.15 15.83 -2.70
N GLU A 392 -13.45 15.53 -2.62
CA GLU A 392 -14.45 16.47 -2.11
C GLU A 392 -14.10 16.96 -0.69
N ASP A 393 -13.68 16.05 0.18
CA ASP A 393 -13.30 16.42 1.54
C ASP A 393 -11.96 17.17 1.59
N ARG A 394 -10.99 16.82 0.72
CA ARG A 394 -9.74 17.60 0.57
C ARG A 394 -10.02 19.03 0.13
N VAL A 395 -10.88 19.23 -0.85
CA VAL A 395 -11.29 20.57 -1.35
C VAL A 395 -11.86 21.43 -0.22
N LYS A 396 -12.75 20.88 0.62
CA LYS A 396 -13.30 21.58 1.79
C LYS A 396 -12.20 22.05 2.74
N VAL A 397 -11.24 21.17 3.04
CA VAL A 397 -10.11 21.48 3.93
C VAL A 397 -9.21 22.56 3.32
N TYR A 398 -8.87 22.46 2.04
CA TYR A 398 -8.02 23.45 1.38
C TYR A 398 -8.64 24.84 1.36
N LYS A 399 -9.96 24.91 1.10
CA LYS A 399 -10.70 26.17 1.18
C LYS A 399 -10.72 26.76 2.59
N SER A 400 -10.93 25.93 3.62
CA SER A 400 -10.95 26.41 5.00
C SER A 400 -9.59 26.96 5.45
N LEU A 401 -8.50 26.32 5.05
CA LEU A 401 -7.14 26.75 5.42
C LEU A 401 -6.79 28.14 4.85
N VAL A 402 -7.28 28.48 3.66
CA VAL A 402 -7.04 29.80 3.04
C VAL A 402 -8.02 30.86 3.55
N ALA A 403 -9.21 30.47 4.02
CA ALA A 403 -10.21 31.40 4.52
C ALA A 403 -9.95 31.88 5.99
N GLU A 404 -9.02 31.24 6.70
CA GLU A 404 -8.63 31.57 8.09
C GLU A 404 -7.67 32.79 8.18
N ASP A 405 -7.33 33.43 7.07
CA ASP A 405 -6.56 34.69 6.98
C ASP A 405 -7.53 35.88 6.82
#